data_0b1aa284087820b27ba3a4be39c35247
#
_entry.id   0b1aa284087820b27ba3a4be39c35247
#
_cell.length_a   1.000
_cell.length_b   1.000
_cell.length_c   1.000
_cell.angle_alpha   90.00
_cell.angle_beta   90.00
_cell.angle_gamma   90.00
#
_symmetry.space_group_name_H-M   'P 1'
#
loop_
_entity.id
_entity.type
_entity.pdbx_description
1 polymer ?
#
loop_
_entity_poly.entity_id
_entity_poly.type
_entity_poly.pdbx_seq_one_letter_code
_entity_poly.pdbx_strand_id
1 'polypeptide(L)'
;MGAYIIAEAGVNHNGRLDLAKELCLAAKNAGADCVKFQTWQTEKIITRSVAQADYQADNTGHTESQFDMLKRLELSYDDFRAVKAYCDKIGIQFASTADEADSLDFLLRSEEHTSELQSHA
;
A
#
# COMPACT_ATOMS: atom_id res chain seq x y z
N MET A 1 3.97 23.94 -18.03
CA MET A 1 3.96 23.80 -16.67
C MET A 1 2.66 23.31 -16.21
N GLY A 2 2.52 22.18 -15.78
CA GLY A 2 1.29 21.64 -15.27
C GLY A 2 1.39 21.35 -13.80
N ALA A 3 0.30 20.90 -13.21
CA ALA A 3 0.31 20.43 -11.86
C ALA A 3 1.02 19.09 -11.77
N TYR A 4 1.57 18.78 -10.61
CA TYR A 4 2.11 17.47 -10.31
C TYR A 4 0.92 16.56 -9.96
N ILE A 5 0.75 15.48 -10.69
CA ILE A 5 -0.44 14.64 -10.58
C ILE A 5 -0.07 13.33 -9.91
N ILE A 6 -0.76 13.03 -8.81
CA ILE A 6 -0.57 11.82 -8.04
C ILE A 6 -1.78 10.91 -8.26
N ALA A 7 -1.55 9.72 -8.80
CA ALA A 7 -2.59 8.73 -8.94
C ALA A 7 -2.65 7.88 -7.67
N GLU A 8 -3.81 7.82 -7.05
CA GLU A 8 -3.98 7.06 -5.82
C GLU A 8 -4.34 5.62 -6.16
N ALA A 9 -3.39 4.71 -6.02
CA ALA A 9 -3.62 3.29 -6.22
C ALA A 9 -4.11 2.60 -4.95
N GLY A 10 -3.65 3.10 -3.81
CA GLY A 10 -4.11 2.62 -2.51
C GLY A 10 -3.95 1.13 -2.34
N VAL A 11 -5.06 0.44 -2.19
CA VAL A 11 -5.10 -1.01 -2.02
C VAL A 11 -5.81 -1.71 -3.18
N ASN A 12 -5.97 -1.03 -4.30
CA ASN A 12 -6.71 -1.60 -5.44
C ASN A 12 -6.01 -2.79 -6.08
N HIS A 13 -4.77 -3.09 -5.67
CA HIS A 13 -4.03 -4.26 -6.13
C HIS A 13 -4.52 -5.57 -5.49
N ASN A 14 -5.38 -5.50 -4.47
CA ASN A 14 -5.93 -6.68 -3.79
C ASN A 14 -4.85 -7.62 -3.24
N GLY A 15 -3.71 -7.10 -2.80
CA GLY A 15 -2.62 -7.89 -2.25
C GLY A 15 -1.83 -8.65 -3.30
N ARG A 16 -1.95 -8.29 -4.57
CA ARG A 16 -1.26 -8.98 -5.67
C ARG A 16 -0.24 -8.07 -6.32
N LEU A 17 0.99 -8.56 -6.41
CA LEU A 17 2.08 -7.80 -7.01
C LEU A 17 1.82 -7.49 -8.48
N ASP A 18 1.28 -8.45 -9.23
CA ASP A 18 1.03 -8.24 -10.66
C ASP A 18 0.01 -7.11 -10.87
N LEU A 19 -1.02 -7.05 -10.04
CA LEU A 19 -2.00 -5.97 -10.14
C LEU A 19 -1.41 -4.63 -9.73
N ALA A 20 -0.53 -4.63 -8.72
CA ALA A 20 0.15 -3.39 -8.32
C ALA A 20 0.97 -2.83 -9.48
N LYS A 21 1.68 -3.68 -10.21
CA LYS A 21 2.44 -3.25 -11.38
C LYS A 21 1.52 -2.73 -12.48
N GLU A 22 0.37 -3.38 -12.70
CA GLU A 22 -0.59 -2.90 -13.68
C GLU A 22 -1.10 -1.51 -13.33
N LEU A 23 -1.34 -1.25 -12.03
CA LEU A 23 -1.77 0.07 -11.59
C LEU A 23 -0.70 1.13 -11.85
N CYS A 24 0.58 0.77 -11.66
CA CYS A 24 1.68 1.67 -11.96
C CYS A 24 1.70 2.04 -13.45
N LEU A 25 1.55 1.04 -14.30
CA LEU A 25 1.57 1.28 -15.74
C LEU A 25 0.35 2.08 -16.18
N ALA A 26 -0.81 1.79 -15.62
CA ALA A 26 -2.02 2.55 -15.93
C ALA A 26 -1.87 4.01 -15.52
N ALA A 27 -1.29 4.27 -14.35
CA ALA A 27 -1.03 5.63 -13.89
C ALA A 27 -0.07 6.35 -14.84
N LYS A 28 0.99 5.68 -15.25
CA LYS A 28 1.96 6.25 -16.19
C LYS A 28 1.30 6.59 -17.52
N ASN A 29 0.51 5.67 -18.05
CA ASN A 29 -0.15 5.87 -19.33
C ASN A 29 -1.21 6.96 -19.28
N ALA A 30 -1.78 7.20 -18.11
CA ALA A 30 -2.75 8.26 -17.92
C ALA A 30 -2.12 9.64 -17.72
N GLY A 31 -0.80 9.70 -17.65
CA GLY A 31 -0.09 10.98 -17.51
C GLY A 31 0.18 11.40 -16.08
N ALA A 32 0.02 10.50 -15.11
CA ALA A 32 0.34 10.83 -13.73
C ALA A 32 1.85 10.92 -13.55
N ASP A 33 2.27 11.78 -12.63
CA ASP A 33 3.67 11.94 -12.28
C ASP A 33 4.09 10.96 -11.19
N CYS A 34 3.15 10.50 -10.39
CA CYS A 34 3.41 9.66 -9.24
C CYS A 34 2.26 8.69 -9.05
N VAL A 35 2.56 7.50 -8.56
CA VAL A 35 1.55 6.54 -8.14
C VAL A 35 1.73 6.28 -6.65
N LYS A 36 0.66 6.33 -5.88
CA LYS A 36 0.71 6.29 -4.43
C LYS A 36 -0.03 5.07 -3.89
N PHE A 37 0.64 4.37 -2.99
CA PHE A 37 0.13 3.16 -2.35
C PHE A 37 0.00 3.36 -0.85
N GLN A 38 -0.39 2.30 -0.15
CA GLN A 38 -0.42 2.26 1.31
C GLN A 38 0.40 1.07 1.76
N THR A 39 1.27 1.28 2.74
CA THR A 39 2.18 0.25 3.25
C THR A 39 1.88 -0.01 4.71
N TRP A 40 1.64 -1.26 5.04
CA TRP A 40 1.41 -1.65 6.43
C TRP A 40 1.75 -3.11 6.63
N GLN A 41 1.94 -3.46 7.91
CA GLN A 41 1.97 -4.84 8.36
C GLN A 41 0.77 -5.03 9.28
N THR A 42 -0.14 -5.91 8.89
CA THR A 42 -1.40 -6.07 9.59
C THR A 42 -1.20 -6.40 11.06
N GLU A 43 -0.19 -7.23 11.36
CA GLU A 43 0.12 -7.64 12.73
C GLU A 43 0.55 -6.47 13.61
N LYS A 44 0.97 -5.37 13.00
CA LYS A 44 1.42 -4.17 13.74
C LYS A 44 0.28 -3.17 13.94
N ILE A 45 -0.82 -3.34 13.22
CA ILE A 45 -1.98 -2.45 13.34
C ILE A 45 -3.01 -3.04 14.28
N ILE A 46 -3.31 -4.32 14.12
CA ILE A 46 -4.40 -4.95 14.85
C ILE A 46 -4.04 -6.40 15.14
N THR A 47 -4.38 -6.87 16.34
CA THR A 47 -4.16 -8.27 16.66
C THR A 47 -5.32 -9.10 16.15
N ARG A 48 -5.05 -10.37 15.88
CA ARG A 48 -6.09 -11.29 15.41
C ARG A 48 -7.21 -11.43 16.45
N SER A 49 -6.87 -11.43 17.73
CA SER A 49 -7.89 -11.57 18.77
C SER A 49 -8.83 -10.39 18.82
N VAL A 50 -8.31 -9.16 18.63
CA VAL A 50 -9.15 -7.97 18.58
C VAL A 50 -10.07 -8.03 17.36
N ALA A 51 -9.53 -8.40 16.22
CA ALA A 51 -10.33 -8.48 15.00
C ALA A 51 -11.43 -9.51 15.11
N GLN A 52 -11.16 -10.63 15.76
CA GLN A 52 -12.20 -11.66 15.95
C GLN A 52 -13.28 -11.21 16.91
N ALA A 53 -12.91 -10.46 17.95
CA ALA A 53 -13.91 -9.92 18.86
C ALA A 53 -14.84 -8.98 18.14
N ASP A 54 -14.30 -8.10 17.27
CA ASP A 54 -15.11 -7.19 16.49
C ASP A 54 -16.03 -7.95 15.54
N TYR A 55 -15.50 -8.97 14.89
CA TYR A 55 -16.28 -9.79 13.96
C TYR A 55 -17.44 -10.47 14.69
N GLN A 56 -17.17 -11.07 15.85
CA GLN A 56 -18.21 -11.75 16.63
C GLN A 56 -19.27 -10.78 17.15
N ALA A 57 -18.85 -9.57 17.53
CA ALA A 57 -19.79 -8.59 18.02
C ALA A 57 -20.71 -8.08 16.92
N ASP A 58 -20.19 -7.99 15.70
CA ASP A 58 -20.95 -7.48 14.58
C ASP A 58 -22.09 -8.44 14.19
N ASN A 59 -21.78 -9.71 14.12
CA ASN A 59 -22.76 -10.75 13.84
C ASN A 59 -23.68 -10.42 12.65
N THR A 60 -23.14 -9.83 11.60
CA THR A 60 -23.93 -9.44 10.44
C THR A 60 -23.77 -10.38 9.27
N GLY A 61 -23.20 -11.57 9.50
CA GLY A 61 -22.99 -12.55 8.45
C GLY A 61 -21.73 -12.35 7.66
N HIS A 62 -20.84 -11.50 8.11
CA HIS A 62 -19.53 -11.35 7.48
C HIS A 62 -18.75 -12.65 7.58
N THR A 63 -18.04 -12.97 6.51
CA THR A 63 -17.25 -14.19 6.45
C THR A 63 -15.78 -13.93 6.70
N GLU A 64 -15.38 -12.67 6.92
CA GLU A 64 -13.99 -12.30 7.03
C GLU A 64 -13.82 -11.28 8.14
N SER A 65 -12.86 -11.50 9.05
CA SER A 65 -12.54 -10.54 10.09
C SER A 65 -11.80 -9.34 9.50
N GLN A 66 -11.73 -8.27 10.26
CA GLN A 66 -10.97 -7.10 9.84
C GLN A 66 -9.49 -7.45 9.65
N PHE A 67 -8.93 -8.30 10.54
CA PHE A 67 -7.55 -8.74 10.41
C PHE A 67 -7.35 -9.47 9.09
N ASP A 68 -8.22 -10.41 8.78
CA ASP A 68 -8.08 -11.22 7.56
C ASP A 68 -8.24 -10.37 6.33
N MET A 69 -9.14 -9.39 6.34
CA MET A 69 -9.32 -8.48 5.22
C MET A 69 -8.06 -7.65 4.99
N LEU A 70 -7.50 -7.07 6.05
CA LEU A 70 -6.29 -6.26 5.92
C LEU A 70 -5.11 -7.12 5.48
N LYS A 71 -5.00 -8.34 6.01
CA LYS A 71 -3.91 -9.24 5.63
C LYS A 71 -3.99 -9.63 4.16
N ARG A 72 -5.19 -9.84 3.67
CA ARG A 72 -5.40 -10.18 2.26
C ARG A 72 -5.01 -9.03 1.34
N LEU A 73 -5.20 -7.80 1.77
CA LEU A 73 -4.89 -6.62 0.98
C LEU A 73 -3.46 -6.12 1.14
N GLU A 74 -2.71 -6.70 2.08
CA GLU A 74 -1.35 -6.27 2.35
C GLU A 74 -0.40 -6.72 1.25
N LEU A 75 0.54 -5.83 0.87
CA LEU A 75 1.69 -6.23 0.07
C LEU A 75 2.90 -6.33 0.99
N SER A 76 3.74 -7.33 0.77
CA SER A 76 4.95 -7.48 1.55
C SER A 76 5.94 -6.37 1.23
N TYR A 77 6.91 -6.18 2.10
CA TYR A 77 7.99 -5.22 1.84
C TYR A 77 8.77 -5.60 0.57
N ASP A 78 8.98 -6.90 0.35
CA ASP A 78 9.66 -7.34 -0.86
C ASP A 78 8.84 -7.00 -2.11
N ASP A 79 7.53 -7.13 -2.02
CA ASP A 79 6.66 -6.74 -3.13
C ASP A 79 6.74 -5.24 -3.37
N PHE A 80 6.80 -4.43 -2.32
CA PHE A 80 6.95 -2.98 -2.50
C PHE A 80 8.31 -2.62 -3.10
N ARG A 81 9.37 -3.36 -2.76
CA ARG A 81 10.65 -3.15 -3.44
C ARG A 81 10.53 -3.43 -4.93
N ALA A 82 9.81 -4.48 -5.29
CA ALA A 82 9.57 -4.79 -6.69
C ALA A 82 8.72 -3.73 -7.38
N VAL A 83 7.70 -3.21 -6.70
CA VAL A 83 6.88 -2.13 -7.24
C VAL A 83 7.72 -0.88 -7.48
N LYS A 84 8.56 -0.52 -6.53
CA LYS A 84 9.42 0.66 -6.69
C LYS A 84 10.38 0.48 -7.86
N ALA A 85 10.99 -0.69 -7.98
CA ALA A 85 11.89 -0.96 -9.09
C ALA A 85 11.14 -0.87 -10.43
N TYR A 86 9.91 -1.35 -10.48
CA TYR A 86 9.11 -1.27 -11.68
C TYR A 86 8.75 0.18 -12.00
N CYS A 87 8.43 0.99 -11.01
CA CYS A 87 8.17 2.41 -11.20
C CYS A 87 9.40 3.12 -11.78
N ASP A 88 10.58 2.79 -11.26
CA ASP A 88 11.82 3.35 -11.80
C ASP A 88 12.02 2.95 -13.25
N LYS A 89 11.69 1.70 -13.58
CA LYS A 89 11.83 1.19 -14.92
C LYS A 89 10.93 1.89 -15.92
N ILE A 90 9.67 2.12 -15.56
CA ILE A 90 8.72 2.74 -16.48
C ILE A 90 8.71 4.27 -16.40
N GLY A 91 9.45 4.84 -15.45
CA GLY A 91 9.59 6.29 -15.37
C GLY A 91 8.46 7.01 -14.68
N ILE A 92 7.90 6.44 -13.61
CA ILE A 92 6.92 7.11 -12.78
C ILE A 92 7.43 7.10 -11.33
N GLN A 93 7.10 8.13 -10.59
CA GLN A 93 7.52 8.24 -9.20
C GLN A 93 6.66 7.35 -8.30
N PHE A 94 7.29 6.68 -7.35
CA PHE A 94 6.60 5.87 -6.36
C PHE A 94 6.41 6.66 -5.08
N ALA A 95 5.24 6.55 -4.47
CA ALA A 95 4.97 7.10 -3.15
C ALA A 95 4.11 6.13 -2.36
N SER A 96 4.16 6.24 -1.04
CA SER A 96 3.33 5.42 -0.19
C SER A 96 3.11 6.09 1.16
N THR A 97 1.96 5.86 1.75
CA THR A 97 1.75 6.19 3.16
C THR A 97 2.12 4.99 4.00
N ALA A 98 2.59 5.26 5.21
CA ALA A 98 2.89 4.23 6.20
C ALA A 98 1.84 4.27 7.29
N ASP A 99 1.24 3.13 7.59
CA ASP A 99 0.17 3.07 8.57
C ASP A 99 0.66 2.68 9.98
N GLU A 100 1.91 2.32 10.12
CA GLU A 100 2.52 2.05 11.42
C GLU A 100 4.04 2.28 11.34
N ALA A 101 4.68 2.31 12.51
CA ALA A 101 6.05 2.78 12.61
C ALA A 101 7.06 1.95 11.82
N ASP A 102 6.88 0.63 11.79
CA ASP A 102 7.83 -0.22 11.06
C ASP A 102 7.77 0.03 9.56
N SER A 103 6.56 0.25 9.03
CA SER A 103 6.40 0.57 7.61
C SER A 103 6.97 1.95 7.29
N LEU A 104 6.82 2.90 8.20
CA LEU A 104 7.46 4.21 7.99
C LEU A 104 8.97 4.06 7.93
N ASP A 105 9.55 3.29 8.86
CA ASP A 105 10.98 3.03 8.86
C ASP A 105 11.42 2.34 7.57
N PHE A 106 10.64 1.35 7.11
CA PHE A 106 10.93 0.68 5.86
C PHE A 106 10.97 1.68 4.69
N LEU A 107 9.98 2.57 4.60
CA LEU A 107 9.93 3.54 3.52
C LEU A 107 11.09 4.54 3.61
N LEU A 108 11.46 4.96 4.82
CA LEU A 108 12.58 5.88 5.02
C LEU A 108 13.92 5.25 4.65
N ARG A 109 14.03 3.93 4.80
CA ARG A 109 15.25 3.22 4.46
C ARG A 109 15.38 2.90 2.98
N SER A 110 14.32 3.11 2.22
CA SER A 110 14.40 2.98 0.78
C SER A 110 15.24 4.11 0.28
N GLU A 111 16.40 3.76 -0.29
CA GLU A 111 17.32 4.76 -0.49
C GLU A 111 17.02 5.77 -1.47
N GLU A 112 16.29 5.55 -2.42
CA GLU A 112 16.06 6.56 -3.41
C GLU A 112 15.05 7.58 -3.01
N HIS A 113 14.62 7.67 -1.86
CA HIS A 113 13.80 8.73 -1.30
C HIS A 113 13.05 9.62 -2.25
N THR A 114 12.63 9.09 -3.36
CA THR A 114 11.76 9.83 -4.25
C THR A 114 10.32 9.69 -3.85
N SER A 115 10.08 8.97 -2.78
CA SER A 115 8.73 8.72 -2.30
C SER A 115 8.25 9.84 -1.42
N GLU A 116 6.98 10.12 -1.52
CA GLU A 116 6.30 10.98 -0.57
C GLU A 116 5.85 10.13 0.60
N LEU A 117 6.19 10.53 1.81
CA LEU A 117 5.91 9.73 2.99
C LEU A 117 4.91 10.45 3.87
N GLN A 118 3.90 9.72 4.32
CA GLN A 118 2.92 10.22 5.28
C GLN A 118 2.72 9.16 6.34
N SER A 119 2.67 9.59 7.59
CA SER A 119 2.44 8.68 8.70
C SER A 119 1.08 8.95 9.31
N HIS A 120 0.36 7.88 9.61
CA HIS A 120 -0.93 7.97 10.30
C HIS A 120 -0.81 7.52 11.74
N ALA A 121 0.32 7.77 12.32
CA ALA A 121 0.57 7.39 13.70
C ALA A 121 -0.38 8.05 14.67
#